data_0c741fc1255c7e26ccb8e9387517f216
#
_entry.id   0c741fc1255c7e26ccb8e9387517f216
#
_cell.length_a   1.000
_cell.length_b   1.000
_cell.length_c   1.000
_cell.angle_alpha   90.00
_cell.angle_beta   90.00
_cell.angle_gamma   90.00
#
_symmetry.space_group_name_H-M   'P 1'
#
loop_
_entity.id
_entity.type
_entity.pdbx_description
1 polymer ?
#
loop_
_entity_poly.entity_id
_entity_poly.type
_entity_poly.pdbx_seq_one_letter_code
_entity_poly.pdbx_strand_id
1 'polypeptide(L)'
;MISTYYQLIDESIMALGLNPEDTRGQQEGQWNLKKGRFDILVDVWEQEKQFLFQIVCPLCSLPEENKEGFLLHLLQRNYGMSSLAYAIMDDSVFLKFTTEADALTKEVLMMLFNKTAFYAEQSNFVPELD
;
A
#
# COMPACT_ATOMS: atom_id res chain seq x y z
N MET A 1 4.71 19.94 10.34
CA MET A 1 5.98 19.60 9.69
C MET A 1 5.96 18.14 9.27
N ILE A 2 6.62 17.85 8.17
CA ILE A 2 6.62 16.49 7.63
C ILE A 2 7.21 15.46 8.61
N SER A 3 8.17 15.88 9.42
CA SER A 3 8.80 14.99 10.41
C SER A 3 7.80 14.46 11.44
N THR A 4 6.73 15.18 11.71
CA THR A 4 5.66 14.72 12.60
C THR A 4 4.99 13.49 12.03
N TYR A 5 4.78 13.46 10.72
CA TYR A 5 4.18 12.31 10.06
C TYR A 5 5.14 11.13 10.00
N TYR A 6 6.45 11.41 9.81
CA TYR A 6 7.45 10.34 9.85
C TYR A 6 7.44 9.65 11.21
N GLN A 7 7.36 10.44 12.28
CA GLN A 7 7.33 9.91 13.64
C GLN A 7 6.05 9.07 13.86
N LEU A 8 4.91 9.55 13.38
CA LEU A 8 3.66 8.83 13.49
C LEU A 8 3.75 7.45 12.81
N ILE A 9 4.36 7.39 11.63
CA ILE A 9 4.53 6.13 10.91
C ILE A 9 5.48 5.20 11.67
N ASP A 10 6.60 5.72 12.17
CA ASP A 10 7.54 4.93 12.97
C ASP A 10 6.84 4.33 14.20
N GLU A 11 6.04 5.12 14.91
CA GLU A 11 5.33 4.64 16.08
C GLU A 11 4.29 3.59 15.74
N SER A 12 3.63 3.74 14.60
CA SER A 12 2.65 2.76 14.12
C SER A 12 3.33 1.45 13.76
N ILE A 13 4.49 1.51 13.14
CA ILE A 13 5.28 0.32 12.78
C ILE A 13 5.72 -0.40 14.05
N MET A 14 6.16 0.33 15.07
CA MET A 14 6.52 -0.27 16.36
C MET A 14 5.33 -0.95 17.00
N ALA A 15 4.15 -0.35 16.89
CA ALA A 15 2.92 -0.94 17.44
C ALA A 15 2.54 -2.23 16.74
N LEU A 16 3.00 -2.43 15.51
CA LEU A 16 2.81 -3.69 14.76
C LEU A 16 3.84 -4.75 15.17
N GLY A 17 4.79 -4.41 16.04
CA GLY A 17 5.81 -5.35 16.48
C GLY A 17 7.05 -5.36 15.59
N LEU A 18 7.21 -4.35 14.74
CA LEU A 18 8.35 -4.25 13.83
C LEU A 18 9.30 -3.15 14.29
N ASN A 19 10.57 -3.24 13.85
CA ASN A 19 11.55 -2.21 14.10
C ASN A 19 11.55 -1.24 12.92
N PRO A 20 11.19 0.05 13.11
CA PRO A 20 11.15 1.00 12.00
C PRO A 20 12.46 1.11 11.23
N GLU A 21 13.60 0.98 11.90
CA GLU A 21 14.90 1.07 11.22
C GLU A 21 15.07 -0.02 10.17
N ASP A 22 14.50 -1.20 10.40
CA ASP A 22 14.58 -2.32 9.45
C ASP A 22 13.64 -2.11 8.25
N THR A 23 12.74 -1.13 8.32
CA THR A 23 11.76 -0.88 7.26
C THR A 23 12.09 0.34 6.41
N ARG A 24 13.14 1.08 6.73
CA ARG A 24 13.50 2.30 6.01
C ARG A 24 13.70 2.03 4.53
N GLY A 25 13.13 2.91 3.69
CA GLY A 25 13.40 2.89 2.27
C GLY A 25 14.69 3.64 1.93
N GLN A 26 14.91 3.85 0.64
CA GLN A 26 16.13 4.50 0.16
C GLN A 26 16.16 5.98 0.47
N GLN A 27 14.99 6.60 0.60
CA GLN A 27 14.88 8.03 0.88
C GLN A 27 14.08 8.23 2.15
N GLU A 28 14.30 9.40 2.77
CA GLU A 28 13.51 9.81 3.91
C GLU A 28 12.04 9.88 3.51
N GLY A 29 11.15 9.41 4.41
CA GLY A 29 9.71 9.39 4.13
C GLY A 29 9.25 8.15 3.37
N GLN A 30 10.09 7.13 3.31
CA GLN A 30 9.76 5.86 2.66
C GLN A 30 10.02 4.69 3.60
N TRP A 31 9.09 3.74 3.61
CA TRP A 31 9.19 2.51 4.40
C TRP A 31 8.76 1.33 3.54
N ASN A 32 9.36 0.19 3.80
CA ASN A 32 8.97 -1.08 3.17
C ASN A 32 8.74 -2.10 4.29
N LEU A 33 7.47 -2.43 4.52
CA LEU A 33 7.09 -3.46 5.47
C LEU A 33 6.82 -4.75 4.72
N LYS A 34 7.32 -5.85 5.26
CA LYS A 34 7.05 -7.15 4.67
C LYS A 34 5.98 -7.86 5.48
N LYS A 35 5.01 -8.46 4.78
CA LYS A 35 4.00 -9.29 5.39
C LYS A 35 3.83 -10.54 4.53
N GLY A 36 4.34 -11.67 5.03
CA GLY A 36 4.40 -12.88 4.22
C GLY A 36 5.29 -12.66 3.00
N ARG A 37 4.76 -12.92 1.81
CA ARG A 37 5.48 -12.71 0.55
C ARG A 37 5.27 -11.31 -0.04
N PHE A 38 4.50 -10.47 0.64
CA PHE A 38 4.15 -9.16 0.09
C PHE A 38 5.02 -8.06 0.67
N ASP A 39 5.38 -7.11 -0.18
CA ASP A 39 5.98 -5.85 0.23
C ASP A 39 4.89 -4.81 0.35
N ILE A 40 4.86 -4.11 1.48
CA ILE A 40 3.91 -3.02 1.69
C ILE A 40 4.73 -1.74 1.77
N LEU A 41 4.62 -0.93 0.72
CA LEU A 41 5.43 0.26 0.57
C LEU A 41 4.64 1.48 1.06
N VAL A 42 5.27 2.29 1.88
CA VAL A 42 4.65 3.48 2.46
C VAL A 42 5.50 4.69 2.11
N ASP A 43 4.84 5.75 1.65
CA ASP A 43 5.49 7.01 1.32
C ASP A 43 4.72 8.17 1.94
N VAL A 44 5.48 9.15 2.44
CA VAL A 44 4.94 10.45 2.85
C VAL A 44 5.78 11.52 2.16
N TRP A 45 5.11 12.46 1.50
CA TRP A 45 5.80 13.54 0.78
C TRP A 45 4.97 14.81 0.82
N GLU A 46 5.62 15.92 0.44
CA GLU A 46 4.95 17.21 0.34
C GLU A 46 4.71 17.53 -1.14
N GLN A 47 3.49 17.97 -1.44
CA GLN A 47 3.10 18.36 -2.79
C GLN A 47 2.12 19.53 -2.69
N GLU A 48 2.48 20.65 -3.32
CA GLU A 48 1.62 21.85 -3.36
C GLU A 48 1.15 22.29 -1.97
N LYS A 49 2.07 22.31 -1.00
CA LYS A 49 1.82 22.73 0.38
C LYS A 49 0.95 21.76 1.18
N GLN A 50 0.71 20.57 0.65
CA GLN A 50 0.02 19.50 1.36
C GLN A 50 0.97 18.36 1.62
N PHE A 51 0.76 17.66 2.73
CA PHE A 51 1.48 16.42 3.01
C PHE A 51 0.58 15.26 2.62
N LEU A 52 1.12 14.37 1.80
CA LEU A 52 0.38 13.23 1.27
C LEU A 52 0.97 11.94 1.80
N PHE A 53 0.11 10.94 1.96
CA PHE A 53 0.47 9.60 2.40
C PHE A 53 -0.02 8.60 1.36
N GLN A 54 0.81 7.61 1.06
CA GLN A 54 0.44 6.54 0.16
C GLN A 54 0.89 5.20 0.71
N ILE A 55 0.04 4.19 0.55
CA ILE A 55 0.38 2.81 0.83
C ILE A 55 0.13 2.01 -0.44
N VAL A 56 1.11 1.21 -0.85
CA VAL A 56 1.09 0.46 -2.10
C VAL A 56 1.61 -0.94 -1.84
N CYS A 57 0.92 -1.92 -2.40
CA CYS A 57 1.37 -3.31 -2.32
C CYS A 57 1.42 -3.89 -3.73
N PRO A 58 2.61 -4.13 -4.29
CA PRO A 58 2.72 -4.79 -5.59
C PRO A 58 2.21 -6.22 -5.50
N LEU A 59 1.44 -6.65 -6.48
CA LEU A 59 0.83 -7.98 -6.48
C LEU A 59 1.37 -8.88 -7.58
N CYS A 60 1.31 -8.42 -8.83
CA CYS A 60 1.67 -9.27 -9.97
C CYS A 60 1.78 -8.44 -11.24
N SER A 61 2.20 -9.08 -12.33
CA SER A 61 2.13 -8.50 -13.67
C SER A 61 0.75 -8.77 -14.27
N LEU A 62 0.37 -7.95 -15.26
CA LEU A 62 -0.82 -8.23 -16.05
C LEU A 62 -0.62 -9.53 -16.83
N PRO A 63 -1.67 -10.36 -16.98
CA PRO A 63 -1.56 -11.55 -17.82
C PRO A 63 -1.42 -11.14 -19.28
N GLU A 64 -0.76 -12.00 -20.08
CA GLU A 64 -0.63 -11.74 -21.50
C GLU A 64 -1.91 -12.08 -22.25
N GLU A 65 -2.68 -13.04 -21.73
CA GLU A 65 -3.93 -13.46 -22.34
C GLU A 65 -5.11 -13.00 -21.53
N ASN A 66 -6.20 -12.65 -22.21
CA ASN A 66 -7.46 -12.23 -21.57
C ASN A 66 -7.28 -11.04 -20.65
N LYS A 67 -6.47 -10.07 -21.06
CA LYS A 67 -6.26 -8.86 -20.26
C LYS A 67 -7.56 -8.13 -19.95
N GLU A 68 -8.44 -8.04 -20.94
CA GLU A 68 -9.70 -7.33 -20.77
C GLU A 68 -10.57 -7.95 -19.69
N GLY A 69 -10.71 -9.27 -19.72
CA GLY A 69 -11.47 -9.98 -18.69
C GLY A 69 -10.85 -9.84 -17.31
N PHE A 70 -9.53 -9.89 -17.25
CA PHE A 70 -8.80 -9.72 -16.00
C PHE A 70 -9.01 -8.31 -15.42
N LEU A 71 -8.89 -7.29 -16.26
CA LEU A 71 -9.09 -5.89 -15.83
C LEU A 71 -10.52 -5.66 -15.37
N LEU A 72 -11.50 -6.22 -16.08
CA LEU A 72 -12.88 -6.12 -15.69
C LEU A 72 -13.10 -6.75 -14.30
N HIS A 73 -12.49 -7.90 -14.08
CA HIS A 73 -12.59 -8.58 -12.78
C HIS A 73 -12.03 -7.71 -11.65
N LEU A 74 -10.88 -7.07 -11.86
CA LEU A 74 -10.29 -6.17 -10.86
C LEU A 74 -11.20 -4.99 -10.56
N LEU A 75 -11.76 -4.37 -11.59
CA LEU A 75 -12.67 -3.23 -11.42
C LEU A 75 -13.92 -3.63 -10.65
N GLN A 76 -14.47 -4.80 -10.92
CA GLN A 76 -15.62 -5.31 -10.19
C GLN A 76 -15.29 -5.60 -8.73
N ARG A 77 -14.10 -6.13 -8.47
CA ARG A 77 -13.64 -6.36 -7.10
C ARG A 77 -13.49 -5.06 -6.34
N ASN A 78 -13.01 -4.00 -7.00
CA ASN A 78 -12.86 -2.70 -6.37
C ASN A 78 -14.16 -2.18 -5.79
N TYR A 79 -15.28 -2.52 -6.40
CA TYR A 79 -16.60 -2.06 -5.94
C TYR A 79 -16.87 -2.48 -4.49
N GLY A 80 -16.41 -3.66 -4.09
CA GLY A 80 -16.66 -4.20 -2.76
C GLY A 80 -15.54 -3.92 -1.75
N MET A 81 -14.49 -3.24 -2.16
CA MET A 81 -13.35 -2.96 -1.29
C MET A 81 -13.49 -1.60 -0.64
N SER A 82 -12.83 -1.40 0.49
CA SER A 82 -12.81 -0.12 1.19
C SER A 82 -11.38 0.32 1.41
N SER A 83 -11.14 1.63 1.30
CA SER A 83 -9.85 2.30 1.38
C SER A 83 -8.96 1.96 0.20
N LEU A 84 -8.47 0.73 0.14
CA LEU A 84 -7.59 0.28 -0.94
C LEU A 84 -8.38 -0.08 -2.19
N ALA A 85 -7.71 0.00 -3.32
CA ALA A 85 -8.26 -0.42 -4.60
C ALA A 85 -7.13 -1.00 -5.45
N TYR A 86 -7.50 -1.86 -6.39
CA TYR A 86 -6.54 -2.33 -7.39
C TYR A 86 -6.23 -1.19 -8.34
N ALA A 87 -4.96 -1.05 -8.68
CA ALA A 87 -4.47 -0.04 -9.61
C ALA A 87 -3.46 -0.67 -10.54
N ILE A 88 -3.36 -0.12 -11.74
CA ILE A 88 -2.44 -0.59 -12.76
C ILE A 88 -1.47 0.54 -13.07
N MET A 89 -0.20 0.21 -13.10
CA MET A 89 0.83 1.11 -13.61
C MET A 89 1.76 0.30 -14.47
N ASP A 90 1.96 0.75 -15.71
CA ASP A 90 2.67 -0.02 -16.73
C ASP A 90 2.00 -1.39 -16.85
N ASP A 91 2.74 -2.47 -16.68
CA ASP A 91 2.19 -3.83 -16.79
C ASP A 91 2.02 -4.49 -15.42
N SER A 92 1.97 -3.70 -14.35
CA SER A 92 1.91 -4.23 -12.99
C SER A 92 0.62 -3.87 -12.28
N VAL A 93 0.18 -4.79 -11.42
CA VAL A 93 -1.03 -4.66 -10.62
C VAL A 93 -0.63 -4.40 -9.17
N PHE A 94 -1.26 -3.40 -8.57
CA PHE A 94 -1.00 -3.00 -7.20
C PHE A 94 -2.30 -2.86 -6.42
N LEU A 95 -2.22 -3.00 -5.10
CA LEU A 95 -3.21 -2.41 -4.20
C LEU A 95 -2.67 -1.05 -3.81
N LYS A 96 -3.53 -0.03 -3.74
CA LYS A 96 -3.09 1.34 -3.50
C LYS A 96 -4.14 2.15 -2.75
N PHE A 97 -3.67 3.04 -1.87
CA PHE A 97 -4.50 4.05 -1.22
C PHE A 97 -3.65 5.30 -0.98
N THR A 98 -4.19 6.45 -1.35
CA THR A 98 -3.53 7.73 -1.16
C THR A 98 -4.49 8.66 -0.43
N THR A 99 -3.99 9.41 0.55
CA THR A 99 -4.79 10.38 1.29
C THR A 99 -3.90 11.52 1.78
N GLU A 100 -4.52 12.58 2.25
CA GLU A 100 -3.79 13.63 2.94
C GLU A 100 -3.29 13.09 4.27
N ALA A 101 -2.05 13.44 4.63
CA ALA A 101 -1.41 12.89 5.82
C ALA A 101 -2.06 13.36 7.11
N ASP A 102 -2.72 14.52 7.09
CA ASP A 102 -3.38 15.04 8.28
C ASP A 102 -4.62 14.24 8.69
N ALA A 103 -5.11 13.36 7.81
CA ALA A 103 -6.20 12.44 8.13
C ALA A 103 -5.74 11.22 8.89
N LEU A 104 -4.43 11.03 9.08
CA LEU A 104 -3.88 9.81 9.65
C LEU A 104 -3.85 9.88 11.17
N THR A 105 -4.17 8.74 11.79
CA THR A 105 -3.91 8.47 13.19
C THR A 105 -3.19 7.13 13.26
N LYS A 106 -2.64 6.81 14.43
CA LYS A 106 -2.01 5.52 14.63
C LYS A 106 -2.98 4.37 14.35
N GLU A 107 -4.23 4.51 14.80
CA GLU A 107 -5.26 3.50 14.58
C GLU A 107 -5.58 3.33 13.10
N VAL A 108 -5.69 4.43 12.36
CA VAL A 108 -5.94 4.37 10.92
C VAL A 108 -4.77 3.70 10.20
N LEU A 109 -3.53 4.05 10.56
CA LEU A 109 -2.35 3.44 9.94
C LEU A 109 -2.29 1.95 10.19
N MET A 110 -2.54 1.51 11.42
CA MET A 110 -2.55 0.09 11.74
C MET A 110 -3.65 -0.64 10.97
N MET A 111 -4.82 -0.02 10.87
CA MET A 111 -5.92 -0.57 10.08
C MET A 111 -5.53 -0.71 8.61
N LEU A 112 -4.88 0.31 8.04
CA LEU A 112 -4.45 0.27 6.64
C LEU A 112 -3.41 -0.82 6.39
N PHE A 113 -2.43 -0.98 7.29
CA PHE A 113 -1.43 -2.03 7.15
C PHE A 113 -2.08 -3.42 7.16
N ASN A 114 -2.97 -3.65 8.12
CA ASN A 114 -3.64 -4.94 8.24
C ASN A 114 -4.58 -5.21 7.08
N LYS A 115 -5.30 -4.18 6.62
CA LYS A 115 -6.22 -4.31 5.50
C LYS A 115 -5.47 -4.59 4.20
N THR A 116 -4.32 -3.92 3.99
CA THR A 116 -3.50 -4.16 2.82
C THR A 116 -3.04 -5.61 2.77
N ALA A 117 -2.55 -6.12 3.89
CA ALA A 117 -2.12 -7.52 3.97
C ALA A 117 -3.27 -8.48 3.71
N PHE A 118 -4.44 -8.19 4.28
CA PHE A 118 -5.63 -9.02 4.09
C PHE A 118 -6.05 -9.08 2.62
N TYR A 119 -6.17 -7.92 1.97
CA TYR A 119 -6.55 -7.89 0.57
C TYR A 119 -5.50 -8.55 -0.33
N ALA A 120 -4.21 -8.37 -0.01
CA ALA A 120 -3.15 -9.00 -0.79
C ALA A 120 -3.28 -10.52 -0.74
N GLU A 121 -3.54 -11.09 0.43
CA GLU A 121 -3.73 -12.53 0.57
C GLU A 121 -5.00 -13.02 -0.11
N GLN A 122 -6.05 -12.19 -0.14
CA GLN A 122 -7.30 -12.52 -0.82
C GLN A 122 -7.18 -12.40 -2.34
N SER A 123 -6.07 -11.91 -2.85
CA SER A 123 -5.87 -11.69 -4.29
C SER A 123 -5.27 -12.93 -4.97
N ASN A 124 -5.64 -14.12 -4.53
CA ASN A 124 -5.14 -15.37 -5.10
C ASN A 124 -5.68 -15.64 -6.51
N PHE A 125 -6.66 -14.85 -6.95
CA PHE A 125 -7.16 -14.90 -8.33
C PHE A 125 -6.23 -14.17 -9.30
N VAL A 126 -5.28 -13.39 -8.79
CA VAL A 126 -4.36 -12.61 -9.60
C VAL A 126 -3.18 -13.51 -9.97
N PRO A 127 -2.77 -13.51 -11.27
CA PRO A 127 -1.64 -14.33 -11.69
C PRO A 127 -0.38 -14.01 -10.89
N GLU A 128 0.38 -15.04 -10.55
CA GLU A 128 1.62 -14.85 -9.83
C GLU A 128 2.69 -14.26 -10.74
N LEU A 129 3.56 -13.44 -10.13
CA LEU A 129 4.76 -12.98 -10.79
C LEU A 129 5.77 -14.11 -10.76
N ASP A 130 6.20 -14.54 -11.92
CA ASP A 130 7.25 -15.55 -12.02
C ASP A 130 8.60 -14.89 -12.23
#